data_5f976538cc48ee643cddfb2e07444c79
#
_entry.id   5f976538cc48ee643cddfb2e07444c79
#
_cell.length_a   1.000
_cell.length_b   1.000
_cell.length_c   1.000
_cell.angle_alpha   90.00
_cell.angle_beta   90.00
_cell.angle_gamma   90.00
#
_symmetry.space_group_name_H-M   'P 1'
#
loop_
_entity.id
_entity.type
_entity.pdbx_description
1 polymer ?
#
loop_
_entity_poly.entity_id
_entity_poly.type
_entity_poly.pdbx_seq_one_letter_code
_entity_poly.pdbx_strand_id
1 'polypeptide(L)'
;ENYFRQALKLAPDFAEVLNYLGYMWADLGENLTEAKTMIEQALKQEPENAAFLDSMAWVLHKLNQPKEALVFQLKALQFQKEPDATLHDHLGDIYAALKQPGKAREHWQKALAIEPSDVIQKKLKAAPADP
;
A
#
# COMPACT_ATOMS: atom_id res chain seq x y z
N GLU A 1 3.06 11.84 -15.63
CA GLU A 1 3.07 12.66 -14.42
C GLU A 1 2.48 14.04 -14.63
N ASN A 2 2.94 14.75 -15.65
CA ASN A 2 2.40 16.08 -15.98
C ASN A 2 0.90 16.03 -16.26
N TYR A 3 0.46 14.97 -16.90
CA TYR A 3 -0.96 14.78 -17.20
C TYR A 3 -1.79 14.78 -15.92
N PHE A 4 -1.35 14.03 -14.91
CA PHE A 4 -2.08 13.95 -13.66
C PHE A 4 -2.03 15.27 -12.88
N ARG A 5 -0.90 15.98 -12.92
CA ARG A 5 -0.82 17.29 -12.28
C ARG A 5 -1.79 18.29 -12.92
N GLN A 6 -1.95 18.25 -14.23
CA GLN A 6 -2.90 19.09 -14.91
C GLN A 6 -4.34 18.73 -14.52
N ALA A 7 -4.64 17.42 -14.42
CA ALA A 7 -5.94 16.96 -13.98
C ALA A 7 -6.25 17.45 -12.57
N LEU A 8 -5.27 17.43 -11.67
CA LEU A 8 -5.43 17.90 -10.30
C LEU A 8 -5.71 19.41 -10.23
N LYS A 9 -5.12 20.19 -11.14
CA LYS A 9 -5.39 21.62 -11.19
C LYS A 9 -6.83 21.90 -11.61
N LEU A 10 -7.39 21.05 -12.49
CA LEU A 10 -8.75 21.21 -12.99
C LEU A 10 -9.79 20.62 -12.04
N ALA A 11 -9.42 19.54 -11.31
CA ALA A 11 -10.32 18.84 -10.41
C ALA A 11 -9.55 18.37 -9.18
N PRO A 12 -9.10 19.30 -8.29
CA PRO A 12 -8.21 18.94 -7.18
C PRO A 12 -8.84 17.98 -6.17
N ASP A 13 -10.16 17.89 -6.11
CA ASP A 13 -10.87 17.02 -5.17
C ASP A 13 -11.28 15.69 -5.79
N PHE A 14 -10.77 15.37 -6.98
CA PHE A 14 -11.08 14.10 -7.63
C PHE A 14 -10.28 12.98 -6.98
N ALA A 15 -10.93 12.26 -6.07
CA ALA A 15 -10.27 11.30 -5.18
C ALA A 15 -9.48 10.23 -5.91
N GLU A 16 -10.02 9.67 -6.98
CA GLU A 16 -9.32 8.61 -7.72
C GLU A 16 -8.02 9.10 -8.36
N VAL A 17 -8.04 10.32 -8.89
CA VAL A 17 -6.84 10.91 -9.50
C VAL A 17 -5.79 11.18 -8.42
N LEU A 18 -6.20 11.71 -7.28
CA LEU A 18 -5.32 11.97 -6.15
C LEU A 18 -4.66 10.68 -5.66
N ASN A 19 -5.47 9.63 -5.52
CA ASN A 19 -4.95 8.34 -5.09
C ASN A 19 -3.97 7.74 -6.10
N TYR A 20 -4.33 7.81 -7.38
CA TYR A 20 -3.49 7.24 -8.43
C TYR A 20 -2.11 7.90 -8.46
N LEU A 21 -2.08 9.23 -8.47
CA LEU A 21 -0.82 9.98 -8.51
C LEU A 21 0.00 9.74 -7.25
N GLY A 22 -0.66 9.77 -6.09
CA GLY A 22 0.01 9.51 -4.82
C GLY A 22 0.62 8.12 -4.76
N TYR A 23 -0.13 7.11 -5.21
CA TYR A 23 0.38 5.74 -5.24
C TYR A 23 1.57 5.60 -6.20
N MET A 24 1.49 6.21 -7.38
CA MET A 24 2.59 6.17 -8.34
C MET A 24 3.88 6.73 -7.74
N TRP A 25 3.78 7.90 -7.11
CA TRP A 25 4.95 8.50 -6.47
C TRP A 25 5.48 7.62 -5.34
N ALA A 26 4.59 7.06 -4.53
CA ALA A 26 4.99 6.17 -3.44
C ALA A 26 5.76 4.96 -3.98
N ASP A 27 5.24 4.35 -5.03
CA ASP A 27 5.85 3.16 -5.61
C ASP A 27 7.24 3.46 -6.19
N LEU A 28 7.41 4.66 -6.74
CA LEU A 28 8.70 5.11 -7.27
C LEU A 28 9.64 5.62 -6.16
N GLY A 29 9.14 5.79 -4.95
CA GLY A 29 9.94 6.37 -3.87
C GLY A 29 10.19 7.85 -4.02
N GLU A 30 9.36 8.57 -4.79
CA GLU A 30 9.50 9.99 -5.09
C GLU A 30 8.37 10.80 -4.49
N ASN A 31 8.67 12.05 -4.11
CA ASN A 31 7.66 13.00 -3.62
C ASN A 31 6.74 12.42 -2.55
N LEU A 32 7.34 11.67 -1.61
CA LEU A 32 6.56 10.89 -0.65
C LEU A 32 5.66 11.75 0.26
N THR A 33 6.16 12.93 0.69
CA THR A 33 5.37 13.83 1.52
C THR A 33 4.16 14.36 0.76
N GLU A 34 4.36 14.76 -0.49
CA GLU A 34 3.27 15.24 -1.35
C GLU A 34 2.29 14.11 -1.66
N ALA A 35 2.81 12.90 -1.93
CA ALA A 35 1.99 11.73 -2.16
C ALA A 35 1.06 11.45 -0.97
N LYS A 36 1.62 11.51 0.24
CA LYS A 36 0.83 11.31 1.45
C LYS A 36 -0.31 12.33 1.55
N THR A 37 -0.02 13.60 1.29
CA THR A 37 -1.03 14.65 1.33
C THR A 37 -2.15 14.39 0.33
N MET A 38 -1.82 13.98 -0.88
CA MET A 38 -2.82 13.67 -1.90
C MET A 38 -3.72 12.51 -1.48
N ILE A 39 -3.13 11.46 -0.93
CA ILE A 39 -3.91 10.30 -0.52
C ILE A 39 -4.77 10.65 0.70
N GLU A 40 -4.27 11.51 1.60
CA GLU A 40 -5.09 12.01 2.71
C GLU A 40 -6.34 12.73 2.21
N GLN A 41 -6.20 13.53 1.16
CA GLN A 41 -7.34 14.22 0.57
C GLN A 41 -8.34 13.23 -0.03
N ALA A 42 -7.84 12.19 -0.70
CA ALA A 42 -8.71 11.14 -1.23
C ALA A 42 -9.48 10.44 -0.11
N LEU A 43 -8.80 10.12 0.98
CA LEU A 43 -9.43 9.44 2.13
C LEU A 43 -10.46 10.31 2.84
N LYS A 44 -10.32 11.64 2.80
CA LYS A 44 -11.34 12.53 3.36
C LYS A 44 -12.66 12.37 2.61
N GLN A 45 -12.62 12.11 1.31
CA GLN A 45 -13.81 11.90 0.51
C GLN A 45 -14.37 10.50 0.67
N GLU A 46 -13.50 9.49 0.79
CA GLU A 46 -13.91 8.08 0.88
C GLU A 46 -13.07 7.37 1.96
N PRO A 47 -13.40 7.56 3.25
CA PRO A 47 -12.56 7.04 4.34
C PRO A 47 -12.49 5.52 4.45
N GLU A 48 -13.42 4.79 3.83
CA GLU A 48 -13.44 3.33 3.88
C GLU A 48 -13.09 2.69 2.53
N ASN A 49 -12.53 3.47 1.61
CA ASN A 49 -12.09 2.94 0.32
C ASN A 49 -10.81 2.12 0.53
N ALA A 50 -10.91 0.81 0.33
CA ALA A 50 -9.79 -0.10 0.59
C ALA A 50 -8.56 0.23 -0.25
N ALA A 51 -8.75 0.62 -1.52
CA ALA A 51 -7.63 1.00 -2.38
C ALA A 51 -6.91 2.25 -1.86
N PHE A 52 -7.66 3.23 -1.36
CA PHE A 52 -7.08 4.45 -0.80
C PHE A 52 -6.34 4.17 0.51
N LEU A 53 -6.91 3.29 1.35
CA LEU A 53 -6.25 2.87 2.59
C LEU A 53 -4.95 2.11 2.30
N ASP A 54 -4.96 1.24 1.30
CA ASP A 54 -3.76 0.53 0.86
C ASP A 54 -2.69 1.51 0.38
N SER A 55 -3.09 2.51 -0.41
CA SER A 55 -2.15 3.53 -0.90
C SER A 55 -1.53 4.33 0.24
N MET A 56 -2.32 4.68 1.25
CA MET A 56 -1.80 5.39 2.43
C MET A 56 -0.78 4.52 3.16
N ALA A 57 -1.10 3.25 3.36
CA ALA A 57 -0.17 2.32 4.01
C ALA A 57 1.12 2.20 3.22
N TRP A 58 1.02 2.15 1.89
CA TRP A 58 2.20 2.01 1.03
C TRP A 58 3.11 3.24 1.13
N VAL A 59 2.52 4.45 1.10
CA VAL A 59 3.28 5.69 1.29
C VAL A 59 3.98 5.69 2.66
N LEU A 60 3.27 5.30 3.71
CA LEU A 60 3.84 5.27 5.05
C LEU A 60 4.97 4.24 5.16
N HIS A 61 4.82 3.10 4.49
CA HIS A 61 5.88 2.09 4.42
C HIS A 61 7.12 2.67 3.74
N LYS A 62 6.94 3.35 2.62
CA LYS A 62 8.05 4.00 1.89
C LYS A 62 8.69 5.12 2.69
N LEU A 63 7.93 5.78 3.55
CA LEU A 63 8.45 6.80 4.47
C LEU A 63 9.12 6.19 5.70
N ASN A 64 9.25 4.87 5.75
CA ASN A 64 9.85 4.15 6.86
C ASN A 64 9.06 4.33 8.17
N GLN A 65 7.73 4.29 8.06
CA GLN A 65 6.81 4.36 9.19
C GLN A 65 5.93 3.11 9.21
N PRO A 66 6.53 1.93 9.47
CA PRO A 66 5.80 0.67 9.31
C PRO A 66 4.68 0.45 10.33
N LYS A 67 4.79 1.00 11.54
CA LYS A 67 3.72 0.86 12.54
C LYS A 67 2.45 1.56 12.09
N GLU A 68 2.57 2.78 11.57
CA GLU A 68 1.43 3.52 11.06
C GLU A 68 0.90 2.86 9.78
N ALA A 69 1.82 2.40 8.91
CA ALA A 69 1.43 1.69 7.70
C ALA A 69 0.57 0.48 8.02
N LEU A 70 0.92 -0.27 9.07
CA LEU A 70 0.18 -1.46 9.45
C LEU A 70 -1.28 -1.13 9.81
N VAL A 71 -1.51 -0.03 10.53
CA VAL A 71 -2.86 0.39 10.91
C VAL A 71 -3.73 0.58 9.67
N PHE A 72 -3.22 1.30 8.67
CA PHE A 72 -3.97 1.55 7.44
C PHE A 72 -4.15 0.29 6.62
N GLN A 73 -3.14 -0.57 6.56
CA GLN A 73 -3.23 -1.78 5.76
C GLN A 73 -4.24 -2.77 6.34
N LEU A 74 -4.30 -2.88 7.66
CA LEU A 74 -5.31 -3.74 8.30
C LEU A 74 -6.72 -3.21 8.05
N LYS A 75 -6.89 -1.88 8.02
CA LYS A 75 -8.18 -1.29 7.65
C LYS A 75 -8.53 -1.59 6.20
N ALA A 76 -7.53 -1.52 5.30
CA ALA A 76 -7.77 -1.86 3.90
C ALA A 76 -8.28 -3.29 3.77
N LEU A 77 -7.65 -4.21 4.50
CA LEU A 77 -8.08 -5.61 4.49
C LEU A 77 -9.51 -5.77 5.02
N GLN A 78 -9.86 -5.00 6.07
CA GLN A 78 -11.19 -5.04 6.66
C GLN A 78 -12.27 -4.57 5.67
N PHE A 79 -11.98 -3.54 4.89
CA PHE A 79 -12.96 -2.93 3.97
C PHE A 79 -12.88 -3.44 2.54
N GLN A 80 -11.95 -4.35 2.23
CA GLN A 80 -11.89 -4.91 0.88
C GLN A 80 -13.18 -5.66 0.55
N LYS A 81 -13.64 -5.50 -0.68
CA LYS A 81 -14.86 -6.19 -1.15
C LYS A 81 -14.56 -7.56 -1.71
N GLU A 82 -13.37 -7.74 -2.28
CA GLU A 82 -12.92 -9.01 -2.85
C GLU A 82 -11.48 -9.26 -2.43
N PRO A 83 -11.06 -10.54 -2.30
CA PRO A 83 -9.67 -10.84 -1.97
C PRO A 83 -8.72 -10.22 -2.99
N ASP A 84 -7.67 -9.56 -2.50
CA ASP A 84 -6.69 -8.86 -3.32
C ASP A 84 -5.28 -9.26 -2.90
N ALA A 85 -4.56 -9.89 -3.82
CA ALA A 85 -3.19 -10.31 -3.56
C ALA A 85 -2.28 -9.15 -3.16
N THR A 86 -2.50 -7.97 -3.75
CA THR A 86 -1.69 -6.79 -3.46
C THR A 86 -1.77 -6.40 -1.99
N LEU A 87 -2.96 -6.48 -1.38
CA LEU A 87 -3.11 -6.14 0.03
C LEU A 87 -2.28 -7.06 0.93
N HIS A 88 -2.27 -8.35 0.63
CA HIS A 88 -1.48 -9.30 1.39
C HIS A 88 0.01 -9.16 1.13
N ASP A 89 0.41 -8.86 -0.11
CA ASP A 89 1.82 -8.62 -0.44
C ASP A 89 2.34 -7.41 0.33
N HIS A 90 1.61 -6.31 0.34
CA HIS A 90 1.99 -5.12 1.09
C HIS A 90 2.05 -5.39 2.60
N LEU A 91 1.09 -6.18 3.13
CA LEU A 91 1.15 -6.60 4.53
C LEU A 91 2.42 -7.38 4.83
N GLY A 92 2.79 -8.28 3.94
CA GLY A 92 4.04 -9.03 4.09
C GLY A 92 5.24 -8.10 4.18
N ASP A 93 5.32 -7.12 3.29
CA ASP A 93 6.42 -6.15 3.29
C ASP A 93 6.44 -5.31 4.57
N ILE A 94 5.26 -4.90 5.05
CA ILE A 94 5.15 -4.10 6.26
C ILE A 94 5.57 -4.92 7.50
N TYR A 95 5.11 -6.17 7.60
CA TYR A 95 5.52 -7.03 8.70
C TYR A 95 7.02 -7.34 8.66
N ALA A 96 7.60 -7.50 7.47
CA ALA A 96 9.04 -7.67 7.34
C ALA A 96 9.79 -6.44 7.87
N ALA A 97 9.30 -5.24 7.57
CA ALA A 97 9.87 -4.00 8.07
C ALA A 97 9.75 -3.90 9.59
N LEU A 98 8.70 -4.50 10.17
CA LEU A 98 8.50 -4.57 11.62
C LEU A 98 9.28 -5.70 12.27
N LYS A 99 10.09 -6.43 11.51
CA LYS A 99 10.91 -7.55 11.97
C LYS A 99 10.06 -8.69 12.51
N GLN A 100 8.94 -8.95 11.83
CA GLN A 100 8.05 -10.07 12.14
C GLN A 100 7.99 -11.01 10.93
N PRO A 101 9.06 -11.79 10.68
CA PRO A 101 9.15 -12.60 9.45
C PRO A 101 8.09 -13.70 9.34
N GLY A 102 7.63 -14.25 10.46
CA GLY A 102 6.57 -15.25 10.43
C GLY A 102 5.27 -14.71 9.87
N LYS A 103 4.86 -13.52 10.32
CA LYS A 103 3.66 -12.86 9.80
C LYS A 103 3.87 -12.41 8.36
N ALA A 104 5.06 -11.95 8.02
CA ALA A 104 5.38 -11.58 6.65
C ALA A 104 5.17 -12.78 5.71
N ARG A 105 5.73 -13.94 6.07
CA ARG A 105 5.57 -15.16 5.26
C ARG A 105 4.10 -15.56 5.15
N GLU A 106 3.35 -15.48 6.24
CA GLU A 106 1.94 -15.83 6.23
C GLU A 106 1.18 -15.01 5.18
N HIS A 107 1.40 -13.70 5.12
CA HIS A 107 0.68 -12.85 4.18
C HIS A 107 1.18 -13.00 2.74
N TRP A 108 2.48 -13.20 2.55
CA TRP A 108 2.99 -13.51 1.20
C TRP A 108 2.43 -14.83 0.69
N GLN A 109 2.26 -15.84 1.56
CA GLN A 109 1.63 -17.10 1.17
C GLN A 109 0.17 -16.90 0.81
N LYS A 110 -0.55 -16.06 1.56
CA LYS A 110 -1.94 -15.72 1.24
C LYS A 110 -2.04 -15.00 -0.11
N ALA A 111 -1.11 -14.09 -0.39
CA ALA A 111 -1.06 -13.41 -1.68
C ALA A 111 -0.89 -14.41 -2.82
N LEU A 112 0.05 -15.37 -2.67
CA LEU A 112 0.29 -16.39 -3.69
C LEU A 112 -0.92 -17.32 -3.90
N ALA A 113 -1.70 -17.55 -2.85
CA ALA A 113 -2.92 -18.36 -2.98
C ALA A 113 -3.98 -17.64 -3.81
N ILE A 114 -3.95 -16.31 -3.85
CA ILE A 114 -4.87 -15.51 -4.66
C ILE A 114 -4.34 -15.38 -6.09
N GLU A 115 -3.05 -15.09 -6.25
CA GLU A 115 -2.46 -14.84 -7.56
C GLU A 115 -0.98 -15.26 -7.57
N PRO A 116 -0.54 -16.06 -8.56
CA PRO A 116 0.87 -16.44 -8.68
C PRO A 116 1.78 -15.22 -8.87
N SER A 117 2.96 -15.25 -8.27
CA SER A 117 3.92 -14.16 -8.39
C SER A 117 5.34 -14.65 -8.13
N ASP A 118 6.22 -14.51 -9.11
CA ASP A 118 7.63 -14.86 -8.95
C ASP A 118 8.30 -13.92 -7.94
N VAL A 119 7.90 -12.66 -7.91
CA VAL A 119 8.45 -11.67 -6.98
C VAL A 119 8.17 -12.08 -5.55
N ILE A 120 6.92 -12.47 -5.26
CA ILE A 120 6.54 -12.90 -3.91
C ILE A 120 7.23 -14.20 -3.52
N GLN A 121 7.38 -15.13 -4.45
CA GLN A 121 8.12 -16.37 -4.19
C GLN A 121 9.57 -16.08 -3.79
N LYS A 122 10.21 -15.12 -4.45
CA LYS A 122 11.55 -14.69 -4.06
C LYS A 122 11.60 -14.08 -2.66
N LYS A 123 10.59 -13.30 -2.31
CA LYS A 123 10.49 -12.75 -0.95
C LYS A 123 10.40 -13.87 0.09
N LEU A 124 9.60 -14.89 -0.17
CA LEU A 124 9.47 -16.03 0.72
C LEU A 124 10.79 -16.78 0.91
N LYS A 125 11.53 -16.98 -0.18
CA LYS A 125 12.83 -17.67 -0.11
C LYS A 125 13.87 -16.88 0.65
N ALA A 126 13.82 -15.55 0.56
CA ALA A 126 14.77 -14.66 1.20
C ALA A 126 14.41 -14.35 2.65
N ALA A 127 13.17 -14.63 3.09
CA ALA A 127 12.72 -14.28 4.42
C ALA A 127 13.48 -15.09 5.49
N PRO A 128 13.96 -14.42 6.56
CA PRO A 128 14.65 -15.13 7.62
C PRO A 128 13.70 -16.02 8.42
N ALA A 129 14.25 -17.03 9.08
CA ALA A 129 13.47 -17.83 10.00
C ALA A 129 13.06 -17.00 11.21
N ASP A 130 11.97 -17.40 11.88
CA ASP A 130 11.57 -16.74 13.12
C ASP A 130 12.64 -16.96 14.19
N PRO A 131 12.91 -15.94 15.03
CA PRO A 131 13.86 -16.08 16.12
C PRO A 131 13.38 -17.09 17.16
#